data_dda85b640cfa441446b765706dd4f5df
#
_entry.id   dda85b640cfa441446b765706dd4f5df
#
_cell.length_a   1.000
_cell.length_b   1.000
_cell.length_c   1.000
_cell.angle_alpha   90.00
_cell.angle_beta   90.00
_cell.angle_gamma   90.00
#
_symmetry.space_group_name_H-M   'P 1'
#
loop_
_entity.id
_entity.type
_entity.pdbx_description
1 polymer ?
#
loop_
_entity_poly.entity_id
_entity_poly.type
_entity_poly.pdbx_seq_one_letter_code
_entity_poly.pdbx_strand_id
1 'polypeptide(L)'
;MRRRTTSCRAIAQRPTDSAPQEKFRERLSNVKTVWIIDGAYLFSFGKTHPFDYLKLKRELVRRNGSPIYESYFLNATHDPFNDTQNAFHTWLKSAEPKGPKLRVQLYRLKDLHSTCPECKYEFDRHVQKGVDVGIATLIIKLAAQNVYDRLILSAGDGDFEDAISYVKSELHKEVWICGSGANLSTDLQSYSDNVLWLEDMLAAISK
;
A
#
# COMPACT_ATOMS: atom_id res chain seq x y z
N MET A 1 43.44 -71.56 0.45
CA MET A 1 42.14 -70.97 0.19
C MET A 1 41.99 -69.64 0.99
N ARG A 2 42.20 -68.53 0.34
CA ARG A 2 42.00 -67.17 0.98
C ARG A 2 40.76 -66.55 0.39
N ARG A 3 39.75 -66.31 1.23
CA ARG A 3 38.52 -65.60 0.83
C ARG A 3 38.76 -64.04 0.83
N ARG A 4 38.53 -63.42 -0.30
CA ARG A 4 38.54 -61.95 -0.44
C ARG A 4 37.19 -61.43 0.02
N THR A 5 37.17 -60.57 1.04
CA THR A 5 36.01 -59.82 1.47
C THR A 5 35.93 -58.54 0.65
N THR A 6 34.88 -58.41 -0.15
CA THR A 6 34.57 -57.20 -0.93
C THR A 6 33.88 -56.20 -0.02
N SER A 7 34.55 -55.09 0.25
CA SER A 7 33.94 -53.94 1.00
C SER A 7 33.03 -53.14 0.09
N CYS A 8 31.74 -53.14 0.39
CA CYS A 8 30.79 -52.18 -0.22
C CYS A 8 31.03 -50.78 0.36
N ARG A 9 31.53 -49.85 -0.45
CA ARG A 9 31.57 -48.43 -0.15
C ARG A 9 30.16 -47.91 -0.25
N ALA A 10 29.61 -47.36 0.86
CA ALA A 10 28.37 -46.57 0.87
C ALA A 10 28.58 -45.29 0.04
N ILE A 11 27.78 -45.14 -0.99
CA ILE A 11 27.72 -43.91 -1.79
C ILE A 11 27.00 -42.85 -0.91
N ALA A 12 27.77 -41.89 -0.41
CA ALA A 12 27.21 -40.72 0.27
C ALA A 12 26.33 -39.93 -0.72
N GLN A 13 25.03 -39.89 -0.47
CA GLN A 13 24.11 -39.09 -1.21
C GLN A 13 24.49 -37.61 -0.99
N ARG A 14 24.81 -36.89 -2.08
CA ARG A 14 25.00 -35.45 -2.05
C ARG A 14 23.68 -34.80 -1.65
N PRO A 15 23.70 -33.75 -0.82
CA PRO A 15 22.49 -32.99 -0.55
C PRO A 15 21.95 -32.43 -1.89
N THR A 16 20.71 -32.71 -2.18
CA THR A 16 19.99 -32.12 -3.33
C THR A 16 19.93 -30.63 -3.12
N ASP A 17 20.70 -29.88 -3.91
CA ASP A 17 20.51 -28.41 -4.00
C ASP A 17 19.04 -28.16 -4.35
N SER A 18 18.29 -27.59 -3.40
CA SER A 18 16.94 -27.14 -3.64
C SER A 18 16.96 -26.19 -4.84
N ALA A 19 16.09 -26.48 -5.81
CA ALA A 19 16.10 -25.81 -7.11
C ALA A 19 16.12 -24.28 -6.96
N PRO A 20 16.78 -23.54 -7.85
CA PRO A 20 16.84 -22.06 -7.80
C PRO A 20 15.47 -21.39 -7.64
N GLN A 21 14.42 -22.06 -8.10
CA GLN A 21 13.03 -21.62 -7.98
C GLN A 21 12.47 -21.68 -6.55
N GLU A 22 12.89 -22.65 -5.71
CA GLU A 22 12.47 -22.72 -4.31
C GLU A 22 13.14 -21.62 -3.48
N LYS A 23 14.43 -21.40 -3.65
CA LYS A 23 15.15 -20.29 -3.01
C LYS A 23 14.61 -18.91 -3.44
N PHE A 24 14.16 -18.77 -4.68
CA PHE A 24 13.54 -17.54 -5.18
C PHE A 24 12.16 -17.33 -4.56
N ARG A 25 11.32 -18.37 -4.46
CA ARG A 25 10.02 -18.33 -3.78
C ARG A 25 10.17 -18.04 -2.29
N GLU A 26 11.17 -18.62 -1.64
CA GLU A 26 11.44 -18.40 -0.22
C GLU A 26 11.91 -16.95 0.06
N ARG A 27 12.68 -16.35 -0.83
CA ARG A 27 13.03 -14.92 -0.78
C ARG A 27 11.80 -14.01 -0.95
N LEU A 28 10.91 -14.30 -1.88
CA LEU A 28 9.67 -13.54 -2.08
C LEU A 28 8.70 -13.67 -0.90
N SER A 29 8.65 -14.84 -0.24
CA SER A 29 7.79 -15.05 0.93
C SER A 29 8.22 -14.27 2.17
N ASN A 30 9.44 -13.72 2.18
CA ASN A 30 10.01 -13.01 3.34
C ASN A 30 10.00 -11.47 3.18
N VAL A 31 9.52 -10.95 2.05
CA VAL A 31 9.41 -9.49 1.83
C VAL A 31 8.26 -8.91 2.65
N LYS A 32 8.60 -8.08 3.64
CA LYS A 32 7.59 -7.36 4.41
C LYS A 32 7.02 -6.21 3.58
N THR A 33 5.77 -6.33 3.21
CA THR A 33 5.08 -5.32 2.40
C THR A 33 4.11 -4.51 3.26
N VAL A 34 4.17 -3.19 3.16
CA VAL A 34 3.20 -2.27 3.76
C VAL A 34 2.37 -1.62 2.65
N TRP A 35 1.07 -1.50 2.89
CA TRP A 35 0.15 -0.81 2.00
C TRP A 35 -0.33 0.49 2.65
N ILE A 36 -0.06 1.63 2.03
CA ILE A 36 -0.50 2.96 2.47
C ILE A 36 -1.48 3.50 1.45
N ILE A 37 -2.60 4.00 1.94
CA ILE A 37 -3.74 4.44 1.14
C ILE A 37 -4.02 5.91 1.42
N ASP A 38 -4.00 6.73 0.37
CA ASP A 38 -4.71 8.00 0.35
C ASP A 38 -6.21 7.73 0.17
N GLY A 39 -6.98 7.97 1.23
CA GLY A 39 -8.40 7.71 1.24
C GLY A 39 -9.17 8.57 0.24
N ALA A 40 -8.77 9.83 0.05
CA ALA A 40 -9.41 10.75 -0.89
C ALA A 40 -9.19 10.30 -2.35
N TYR A 41 -7.99 9.83 -2.67
CA TYR A 41 -7.64 9.31 -3.97
C TYR A 41 -8.50 8.10 -4.37
N LEU A 42 -8.51 7.06 -3.52
CA LEU A 42 -9.31 5.87 -3.80
C LEU A 42 -10.81 6.14 -3.73
N PHE A 43 -11.27 7.09 -2.88
CA PHE A 43 -12.66 7.49 -2.87
C PHE A 43 -13.06 8.16 -4.19
N SER A 44 -12.21 9.01 -4.75
CA SER A 44 -12.43 9.64 -6.05
C SER A 44 -12.54 8.61 -7.17
N PHE A 45 -11.63 7.64 -7.22
CA PHE A 45 -11.69 6.53 -8.18
C PHE A 45 -13.00 5.72 -8.02
N GLY A 46 -13.41 5.45 -6.79
CA GLY A 46 -14.62 4.69 -6.47
C GLY A 46 -15.93 5.36 -6.88
N LYS A 47 -15.94 6.67 -7.18
CA LYS A 47 -17.12 7.37 -7.71
C LYS A 47 -17.46 6.93 -9.16
N THR A 48 -16.44 6.66 -9.95
CA THR A 48 -16.59 6.25 -11.36
C THR A 48 -16.51 4.72 -11.51
N HIS A 49 -15.75 4.06 -10.64
CA HIS A 49 -15.51 2.62 -10.65
C HIS A 49 -15.76 2.04 -9.25
N PRO A 50 -17.01 1.72 -8.89
CA PRO A 50 -17.33 1.18 -7.57
C PRO A 50 -16.56 -0.11 -7.29
N PHE A 51 -15.76 -0.13 -6.23
CA PHE A 51 -14.93 -1.26 -5.84
C PHE A 51 -15.05 -1.58 -4.34
N ASP A 52 -14.55 -2.74 -3.95
CA ASP A 52 -14.49 -3.22 -2.57
C ASP A 52 -13.05 -3.23 -2.06
N TYR A 53 -12.78 -2.56 -0.91
CA TYR A 53 -11.43 -2.48 -0.31
C TYR A 53 -10.88 -3.84 0.12
N LEU A 54 -11.74 -4.77 0.56
CA LEU A 54 -11.30 -6.11 0.93
C LEU A 54 -10.88 -6.91 -0.30
N LYS A 55 -11.65 -6.81 -1.38
CA LYS A 55 -11.30 -7.43 -2.66
C LYS A 55 -10.01 -6.82 -3.23
N LEU A 56 -9.86 -5.49 -3.17
CA LEU A 56 -8.64 -4.81 -3.60
C LEU A 56 -7.43 -5.29 -2.79
N LYS A 57 -7.53 -5.38 -1.47
CA LYS A 57 -6.45 -5.92 -0.63
C LYS A 57 -6.06 -7.33 -1.03
N ARG A 58 -7.02 -8.20 -1.27
CA ARG A 58 -6.77 -9.60 -1.70
C ARG A 58 -6.08 -9.64 -3.06
N GLU A 59 -6.50 -8.81 -3.99
CA GLU A 59 -5.87 -8.71 -5.30
C GLU A 59 -4.43 -8.18 -5.20
N LEU A 60 -4.18 -7.18 -4.34
CA LEU A 60 -2.83 -6.72 -4.06
C LEU A 60 -1.96 -7.82 -3.45
N VAL A 61 -2.47 -8.59 -2.50
CA VAL A 61 -1.76 -9.76 -1.94
C VAL A 61 -1.42 -10.77 -3.03
N ARG A 62 -2.35 -11.05 -3.93
CA ARG A 62 -2.14 -11.96 -5.06
C ARG A 62 -1.03 -11.47 -5.99
N ARG A 63 -1.03 -10.18 -6.34
CA ARG A 63 0.00 -9.58 -7.22
C ARG A 63 1.34 -9.41 -6.51
N ASN A 64 1.32 -9.13 -5.22
CA ASN A 64 2.52 -9.01 -4.39
C ASN A 64 3.24 -10.35 -4.19
N GLY A 65 2.52 -11.46 -4.28
CA GLY A 65 3.06 -12.81 -4.08
C GLY A 65 3.31 -13.17 -2.61
N SER A 66 3.02 -12.26 -1.68
CA SER A 66 3.15 -12.46 -0.24
C SER A 66 2.10 -11.67 0.54
N PRO A 67 1.75 -12.04 1.78
CA PRO A 67 0.83 -11.28 2.60
C PRO A 67 1.30 -9.84 2.83
N ILE A 68 0.34 -8.90 2.88
CA ILE A 68 0.62 -7.53 3.30
C ILE A 68 0.74 -7.52 4.82
N TYR A 69 1.89 -7.09 5.33
CA TYR A 69 2.22 -7.08 6.76
C TYR A 69 1.34 -6.08 7.54
N GLU A 70 1.28 -4.84 7.05
CA GLU A 70 0.43 -3.79 7.60
C GLU A 70 -0.21 -2.97 6.49
N SER A 71 -1.41 -2.42 6.79
CA SER A 71 -2.14 -1.59 5.85
C SER A 71 -2.68 -0.35 6.56
N TYR A 72 -2.50 0.82 5.97
CA TYR A 72 -2.88 2.11 6.53
C TYR A 72 -3.81 2.84 5.58
N PHE A 73 -4.87 3.43 6.14
CA PHE A 73 -5.81 4.27 5.42
C PHE A 73 -5.79 5.66 6.07
N LEU A 74 -5.36 6.66 5.32
CA LEU A 74 -5.30 8.04 5.79
C LEU A 74 -6.35 8.85 5.02
N ASN A 75 -7.14 9.65 5.72
CA ASN A 75 -8.15 10.51 5.11
C ASN A 75 -8.44 11.73 5.97
N ALA A 76 -9.00 12.78 5.35
CA ALA A 76 -9.58 13.89 6.07
C ALA A 76 -11.07 13.65 6.35
N THR A 77 -11.57 14.25 7.42
CA THR A 77 -12.95 14.07 7.83
C THR A 77 -13.47 15.30 8.59
N HIS A 78 -14.77 15.54 8.48
CA HIS A 78 -15.47 16.50 9.34
C HIS A 78 -15.64 15.96 10.76
N ASP A 79 -15.74 16.86 11.73
CA ASP A 79 -16.09 16.55 13.11
C ASP A 79 -17.39 17.33 13.45
N PRO A 80 -18.45 16.70 13.93
CA PRO A 80 -18.57 15.26 14.20
C PRO A 80 -18.77 14.41 12.93
N PHE A 81 -18.40 13.14 13.04
CA PHE A 81 -18.67 12.15 12.00
C PHE A 81 -20.16 11.90 11.86
N ASN A 82 -20.63 11.68 10.64
CA ASN A 82 -21.95 11.08 10.45
C ASN A 82 -21.89 9.54 10.63
N ASP A 83 -23.06 8.95 10.90
CA ASP A 83 -23.16 7.51 11.17
C ASP A 83 -22.63 6.62 10.02
N THR A 84 -22.83 7.06 8.79
CA THR A 84 -22.35 6.33 7.59
C THR A 84 -20.83 6.32 7.53
N GLN A 85 -20.16 7.44 7.81
CA GLN A 85 -18.70 7.51 7.87
C GLN A 85 -18.14 6.65 9.02
N ASN A 86 -18.79 6.70 10.19
CA ASN A 86 -18.42 5.87 11.33
C ASN A 86 -18.53 4.37 11.00
N ALA A 87 -19.63 3.96 10.38
CA ALA A 87 -19.84 2.58 9.95
C ALA A 87 -18.77 2.14 8.94
N PHE A 88 -18.44 2.98 7.96
CA PHE A 88 -17.40 2.72 6.97
C PHE A 88 -16.01 2.57 7.63
N HIS A 89 -15.62 3.51 8.49
CA HIS A 89 -14.33 3.42 9.17
C HIS A 89 -14.24 2.21 10.10
N THR A 90 -15.35 1.84 10.74
CA THR A 90 -15.42 0.63 11.58
C THR A 90 -15.24 -0.63 10.75
N TRP A 91 -15.89 -0.68 9.58
CA TRP A 91 -15.72 -1.78 8.63
C TRP A 91 -14.28 -1.88 8.10
N LEU A 92 -13.64 -0.77 7.75
CA LEU A 92 -12.23 -0.75 7.32
C LEU A 92 -11.30 -1.35 8.37
N LYS A 93 -11.58 -1.13 9.67
CA LYS A 93 -10.77 -1.68 10.78
C LYS A 93 -11.05 -3.15 11.07
N SER A 94 -12.20 -3.66 10.65
CA SER A 94 -12.63 -5.02 10.95
C SER A 94 -11.72 -6.04 10.30
N ALA A 95 -11.45 -7.15 11.00
CA ALA A 95 -10.63 -8.24 10.47
C ALA A 95 -11.38 -9.06 9.42
N GLU A 96 -10.62 -9.72 8.53
CA GLU A 96 -11.19 -10.67 7.57
C GLU A 96 -11.93 -11.81 8.27
N PRO A 97 -13.05 -12.30 7.70
CA PRO A 97 -13.62 -11.92 6.41
C PRO A 97 -14.57 -10.72 6.45
N LYS A 98 -14.76 -10.07 7.62
CA LYS A 98 -15.75 -9.00 7.81
C LYS A 98 -15.30 -7.66 7.22
N GLY A 99 -14.00 -7.41 7.14
CA GLY A 99 -13.43 -6.19 6.59
C GLY A 99 -11.94 -6.33 6.25
N PRO A 100 -11.32 -5.30 5.68
CA PRO A 100 -9.95 -5.37 5.16
C PRO A 100 -8.85 -5.26 6.23
N LYS A 101 -9.17 -5.00 7.49
CA LYS A 101 -8.21 -4.82 8.61
C LYS A 101 -7.18 -3.73 8.30
N LEU A 102 -7.64 -2.49 8.11
CA LEU A 102 -6.79 -1.33 7.89
C LEU A 102 -6.60 -0.54 9.20
N ARG A 103 -5.43 0.03 9.39
CA ARG A 103 -5.18 1.05 10.43
C ARG A 103 -5.65 2.40 9.89
N VAL A 104 -6.76 2.90 10.41
CA VAL A 104 -7.40 4.14 9.95
C VAL A 104 -6.86 5.33 10.75
N GLN A 105 -6.28 6.30 10.05
CA GLN A 105 -5.84 7.58 10.60
C GLN A 105 -6.65 8.69 9.94
N LEU A 106 -7.30 9.51 10.76
CA LEU A 106 -8.19 10.56 10.31
C LEU A 106 -7.66 11.93 10.73
N TYR A 107 -7.64 12.84 9.78
CA TYR A 107 -7.23 14.23 9.95
C TYR A 107 -8.47 15.12 9.92
N ARG A 108 -8.55 16.10 10.83
CA ARG A 108 -9.69 17.02 10.87
C ARG A 108 -9.59 18.01 9.72
N LEU A 109 -10.69 18.20 9.02
CA LEU A 109 -10.84 19.34 8.12
C LEU A 109 -10.81 20.62 8.95
N LYS A 110 -10.14 21.65 8.45
CA LYS A 110 -10.14 22.98 9.06
C LYS A 110 -11.08 23.89 8.27
N ASP A 111 -11.93 24.58 9.02
CA ASP A 111 -12.75 25.62 8.46
C ASP A 111 -11.92 26.91 8.39
N LEU A 112 -11.75 27.43 7.20
CA LEU A 112 -11.11 28.71 6.96
C LEU A 112 -12.15 29.71 6.51
N HIS A 113 -12.36 30.74 7.34
CA HIS A 113 -13.09 31.93 6.93
C HIS A 113 -12.29 32.69 5.88
N SER A 114 -12.89 32.93 4.74
CA SER A 114 -12.27 33.64 3.63
C SER A 114 -13.18 34.73 3.17
N THR A 115 -12.61 35.90 2.85
CA THR A 115 -13.36 37.06 2.30
C THR A 115 -12.91 37.25 0.87
N CYS A 116 -13.86 37.37 -0.05
CA CYS A 116 -13.56 37.71 -1.43
C CYS A 116 -12.91 39.10 -1.51
N PRO A 117 -11.74 39.26 -2.12
CA PRO A 117 -11.04 40.53 -2.18
C PRO A 117 -11.82 41.58 -2.99
N GLU A 118 -12.66 41.18 -3.95
CA GLU A 118 -13.42 42.09 -4.82
C GLU A 118 -14.76 42.46 -4.22
N CYS A 119 -15.64 41.50 -3.92
CA CYS A 119 -17.01 41.77 -3.48
C CYS A 119 -17.18 41.72 -1.95
N LYS A 120 -16.11 41.44 -1.17
CA LYS A 120 -16.14 41.33 0.30
C LYS A 120 -17.09 40.28 0.86
N TYR A 121 -17.60 39.39 0.02
CA TYR A 121 -18.43 38.27 0.46
C TYR A 121 -17.61 37.32 1.35
N GLU A 122 -18.12 37.01 2.52
CA GLU A 122 -17.51 36.06 3.46
C GLU A 122 -18.03 34.64 3.19
N PHE A 123 -17.14 33.70 3.15
CA PHE A 123 -17.47 32.30 2.94
C PHE A 123 -16.51 31.37 3.68
N ASP A 124 -17.04 30.24 4.14
CA ASP A 124 -16.26 29.21 4.79
C ASP A 124 -15.76 28.22 3.75
N ARG A 125 -14.47 27.92 3.84
CA ARG A 125 -13.84 26.87 3.04
C ARG A 125 -13.35 25.75 3.96
N HIS A 126 -13.80 24.54 3.68
CA HIS A 126 -13.23 23.36 4.31
C HIS A 126 -11.91 23.01 3.62
N VAL A 127 -10.81 23.08 4.35
CA VAL A 127 -9.48 22.77 3.82
C VAL A 127 -8.96 21.50 4.45
N GLN A 128 -8.67 20.53 3.59
CA GLN A 128 -7.92 19.35 3.99
C GLN A 128 -6.49 19.77 4.28
N LYS A 129 -6.01 19.55 5.51
CA LYS A 129 -4.61 19.83 5.87
C LYS A 129 -4.02 18.64 6.59
N GLY A 130 -2.83 18.26 6.15
CA GLY A 130 -1.97 17.33 6.86
C GLY A 130 -2.13 15.86 6.48
N VAL A 131 -3.06 15.47 5.60
CA VAL A 131 -3.13 14.07 5.13
C VAL A 131 -1.88 13.74 4.34
N ASP A 132 -1.51 14.59 3.37
CA ASP A 132 -0.35 14.37 2.51
C ASP A 132 0.94 14.35 3.32
N VAL A 133 1.11 15.31 4.22
CA VAL A 133 2.22 15.33 5.20
C VAL A 133 2.21 14.08 6.06
N GLY A 134 1.03 13.63 6.49
CA GLY A 134 0.86 12.40 7.26
C GLY A 134 1.26 11.16 6.50
N ILE A 135 0.89 11.05 5.22
CA ILE A 135 1.29 9.95 4.32
C ILE A 135 2.80 9.97 4.12
N ALA A 136 3.38 11.10 3.71
CA ALA A 136 4.82 11.24 3.50
C ALA A 136 5.62 10.91 4.77
N THR A 137 5.19 11.45 5.92
CA THR A 137 5.80 11.15 7.23
C THR A 137 5.71 9.67 7.56
N LEU A 138 4.58 9.03 7.31
CA LEU A 138 4.37 7.60 7.60
C LEU A 138 5.27 6.72 6.71
N ILE A 139 5.38 7.04 5.42
CA ILE A 139 6.28 6.36 4.47
C ILE A 139 7.71 6.37 5.01
N ILE A 140 8.24 7.55 5.32
CA ILE A 140 9.63 7.72 5.80
C ILE A 140 9.82 7.05 7.17
N LYS A 141 8.90 7.28 8.12
CA LYS A 141 8.98 6.72 9.47
C LYS A 141 9.05 5.19 9.46
N LEU A 142 8.16 4.53 8.73
CA LEU A 142 8.13 3.06 8.68
C LEU A 142 9.36 2.50 7.96
N ALA A 143 9.87 3.18 6.93
CA ALA A 143 11.10 2.79 6.24
C ALA A 143 12.34 2.92 7.16
N ALA A 144 12.47 4.05 7.85
CA ALA A 144 13.57 4.30 8.79
C ALA A 144 13.57 3.32 9.98
N GLN A 145 12.39 2.87 10.42
CA GLN A 145 12.22 1.84 11.44
C GLN A 145 12.37 0.41 10.91
N ASN A 146 12.66 0.25 9.61
CA ASN A 146 12.80 -1.06 8.95
C ASN A 146 11.57 -1.96 9.08
N VAL A 147 10.37 -1.35 9.10
CA VAL A 147 9.09 -2.06 9.23
C VAL A 147 8.73 -2.79 7.95
N TYR A 148 9.16 -2.28 6.79
CA TYR A 148 8.90 -2.87 5.49
C TYR A 148 10.14 -2.91 4.59
N ASP A 149 10.12 -3.83 3.64
CA ASP A 149 11.05 -3.93 2.52
C ASP A 149 10.42 -3.35 1.26
N ARG A 150 9.09 -3.52 1.11
CA ARG A 150 8.29 -3.03 -0.01
C ARG A 150 7.13 -2.15 0.47
N LEU A 151 6.98 -0.99 -0.14
CA LEU A 151 5.83 -0.13 -0.02
C LEU A 151 4.89 -0.35 -1.21
N ILE A 152 3.59 -0.51 -0.96
CA ILE A 152 2.53 -0.28 -1.96
C ILE A 152 1.85 1.03 -1.55
N LEU A 153 1.91 2.04 -2.39
CA LEU A 153 1.25 3.32 -2.17
C LEU A 153 0.06 3.48 -3.12
N SER A 154 -1.15 3.62 -2.57
CA SER A 154 -2.34 3.97 -3.34
C SER A 154 -2.58 5.47 -3.23
N ALA A 155 -1.97 6.23 -4.12
CA ALA A 155 -2.09 7.67 -4.26
C ALA A 155 -1.77 8.08 -5.70
N GLY A 156 -2.16 9.29 -6.10
CA GLY A 156 -1.92 9.80 -7.45
C GLY A 156 -1.14 11.11 -7.50
N ASP A 157 -0.99 11.77 -6.35
CA ASP A 157 -0.40 13.10 -6.26
C ASP A 157 1.14 13.04 -6.30
N GLY A 158 1.75 13.90 -7.13
CA GLY A 158 3.21 14.08 -7.23
C GLY A 158 3.87 14.57 -5.95
N ASP A 159 3.13 15.16 -5.02
CA ASP A 159 3.66 15.70 -3.75
C ASP A 159 4.34 14.64 -2.87
N PHE A 160 4.19 13.35 -3.19
CA PHE A 160 4.88 12.26 -2.50
C PHE A 160 6.27 11.93 -3.10
N GLU A 161 6.68 12.58 -4.19
CA GLU A 161 7.93 12.30 -4.90
C GLU A 161 9.15 12.32 -3.96
N ASP A 162 9.31 13.39 -3.18
CA ASP A 162 10.44 13.54 -2.26
C ASP A 162 10.49 12.39 -1.23
N ALA A 163 9.35 12.00 -0.67
CA ALA A 163 9.28 10.91 0.30
C ALA A 163 9.66 9.56 -0.34
N ILE A 164 9.19 9.32 -1.57
CA ILE A 164 9.46 8.08 -2.32
C ILE A 164 10.92 8.04 -2.75
N SER A 165 11.45 9.15 -3.32
CA SER A 165 12.83 9.26 -3.71
C SER A 165 13.76 8.96 -2.53
N TYR A 166 13.49 9.54 -1.35
CA TYR A 166 14.27 9.31 -0.15
C TYR A 166 14.26 7.83 0.28
N VAL A 167 13.10 7.21 0.38
CA VAL A 167 13.03 5.82 0.85
C VAL A 167 13.64 4.83 -0.14
N LYS A 168 13.63 5.15 -1.45
CA LYS A 168 14.30 4.34 -2.48
C LYS A 168 15.81 4.52 -2.44
N SER A 169 16.28 5.77 -2.51
CA SER A 169 17.71 6.08 -2.71
C SER A 169 18.52 5.88 -1.44
N GLU A 170 18.01 6.34 -0.30
CA GLU A 170 18.73 6.33 0.97
C GLU A 170 18.42 5.10 1.83
N LEU A 171 17.19 4.62 1.80
CA LEU A 171 16.76 3.51 2.65
C LEU A 171 16.58 2.19 1.88
N HIS A 172 16.84 2.20 0.57
CA HIS A 172 16.85 1.04 -0.33
C HIS A 172 15.55 0.21 -0.27
N LYS A 173 14.40 0.90 -0.18
CA LYS A 173 13.07 0.26 -0.17
C LYS A 173 12.52 0.12 -1.59
N GLU A 174 11.85 -0.99 -1.83
CA GLU A 174 11.09 -1.19 -3.07
C GLU A 174 9.76 -0.45 -3.00
N VAL A 175 9.40 0.30 -4.04
CA VAL A 175 8.18 1.11 -4.09
C VAL A 175 7.32 0.70 -5.26
N TRP A 176 6.12 0.27 -4.96
CA TRP A 176 5.05 0.01 -5.94
C TRP A 176 3.96 1.05 -5.78
N ILE A 177 3.45 1.55 -6.88
CA ILE A 177 2.32 2.48 -6.90
C ILE A 177 1.08 1.75 -7.37
N CYS A 178 -0.02 1.89 -6.66
CA CYS A 178 -1.33 1.38 -7.06
C CYS A 178 -2.21 2.57 -7.42
N GLY A 179 -2.40 2.81 -8.71
CA GLY A 179 -3.04 4.02 -9.21
C GLY A 179 -3.91 3.82 -10.45
N SER A 180 -4.64 4.88 -10.81
CA SER A 180 -5.47 4.97 -12.02
C SER A 180 -4.73 5.69 -13.14
N GLY A 181 -4.83 5.19 -14.34
CA GLY A 181 -4.23 5.82 -15.52
C GLY A 181 -4.76 7.22 -15.81
N ALA A 182 -5.93 7.58 -15.27
CA ALA A 182 -6.54 8.88 -15.48
C ALA A 182 -5.89 10.01 -14.65
N ASN A 183 -5.29 9.69 -13.49
CA ASN A 183 -4.85 10.72 -12.54
C ASN A 183 -3.60 10.34 -11.70
N LEU A 184 -2.82 9.38 -12.17
CA LEU A 184 -1.52 9.07 -11.55
C LEU A 184 -0.45 10.00 -12.12
N SER A 185 0.22 10.76 -11.23
CA SER A 185 1.36 11.61 -11.60
C SER A 185 2.47 10.83 -12.32
N THR A 186 3.02 11.43 -13.38
CA THR A 186 4.18 10.86 -14.09
C THR A 186 5.43 10.82 -13.21
N ASP A 187 5.54 11.76 -12.26
CA ASP A 187 6.66 11.81 -11.34
C ASP A 187 6.65 10.60 -10.41
N LEU A 188 5.49 10.24 -9.84
CA LEU A 188 5.34 9.01 -9.07
C LEU A 188 5.65 7.75 -9.89
N GLN A 189 5.22 7.72 -11.15
CA GLN A 189 5.51 6.58 -12.03
C GLN A 189 7.03 6.42 -12.24
N SER A 190 7.75 7.52 -12.42
CA SER A 190 9.19 7.51 -12.70
C SER A 190 10.03 6.94 -11.54
N TYR A 191 9.59 7.15 -10.30
CA TYR A 191 10.25 6.64 -9.10
C TYR A 191 9.77 5.25 -8.68
N SER A 192 8.69 4.73 -9.26
CA SER A 192 8.16 3.41 -8.88
C SER A 192 8.97 2.27 -9.48
N ASP A 193 9.11 1.16 -8.73
CA ASP A 193 9.66 -0.09 -9.26
C ASP A 193 8.59 -0.88 -10.02
N ASN A 194 7.32 -0.65 -9.68
CA ASN A 194 6.19 -1.27 -10.36
C ASN A 194 4.94 -0.39 -10.20
N VAL A 195 4.10 -0.36 -11.24
CA VAL A 195 2.79 0.29 -11.22
C VAL A 195 1.70 -0.75 -11.37
N LEU A 196 0.80 -0.78 -10.39
CA LEU A 196 -0.39 -1.61 -10.37
C LEU A 196 -1.59 -0.75 -10.80
N TRP A 197 -2.04 -0.92 -12.03
CA TRP A 197 -3.17 -0.16 -12.55
C TRP A 197 -4.48 -0.65 -11.95
N LEU A 198 -5.27 0.26 -11.38
CA LEU A 198 -6.59 -0.07 -10.79
C LEU A 198 -7.54 -0.60 -11.86
N GLU A 199 -7.44 -0.08 -13.08
CA GLU A 199 -8.26 -0.51 -14.22
C GLU A 199 -8.04 -1.99 -14.56
N ASP A 200 -6.79 -2.47 -14.47
CA ASP A 200 -6.45 -3.89 -14.73
C ASP A 200 -6.96 -4.84 -13.64
N MET A 201 -7.40 -4.29 -12.53
CA MET A 201 -7.91 -5.06 -11.39
C MET A 201 -9.43 -5.00 -11.27
N LEU A 202 -10.13 -4.16 -12.07
CA LEU A 202 -11.57 -3.93 -11.93
C LEU A 202 -12.39 -5.20 -11.90
N ALA A 203 -12.11 -6.17 -12.76
CA ALA A 203 -12.83 -7.45 -12.79
C ALA A 203 -12.74 -8.22 -11.46
N ALA A 204 -11.65 -8.06 -10.70
CA ALA A 204 -11.43 -8.74 -9.43
C ALA A 204 -11.94 -7.95 -8.22
N ILE A 205 -11.98 -6.60 -8.31
CA ILE A 205 -12.24 -5.73 -7.17
C ILE A 205 -13.64 -5.09 -7.17
N SER A 206 -14.40 -5.15 -8.27
CA SER A 206 -15.76 -4.59 -8.37
C SER A 206 -16.69 -5.13 -7.28
N LYS A 207 -17.63 -4.26 -6.84
CA LYS A 207 -18.66 -4.60 -5.85
C LYS A 207 -19.65 -5.61 -6.38
#